data_ecde5ec4c3f4c6f4f7ebdcdaf7c3c10d
#
_entry.id   ecde5ec4c3f4c6f4f7ebdcdaf7c3c10d
#
_cell.length_a   1.000
_cell.length_b   1.000
_cell.length_c   1.000
_cell.angle_alpha   90.00
_cell.angle_beta   90.00
_cell.angle_gamma   90.00
#
_symmetry.space_group_name_H-M   'P 1'
#
loop_
_entity.id
_entity.type
_entity.pdbx_description
1 polymer ?
#
loop_
_entity_poly.entity_id
_entity_poly.type
_entity_poly.pdbx_seq_one_letter_code
_entity_poly.pdbx_strand_id
1 'polypeptide(L)'
;MGTAVLEVAGPDAARWAAELHAALAGNAGPGDDVSPVEVQRSAEVVFAVIGLVFGGVGAAKTIWDWWNSRRTDGVAVTVLFSDGTRVEVSNVSGGELEIAFQQVESRHH
;
A
#
# COMPACT_ATOMS: atom_id res chain seq x y z
N MET A 1 -2.04 -16.13 3.26
CA MET A 1 -1.02 -15.15 2.87
C MET A 1 -1.44 -14.49 1.56
N GLY A 2 -1.43 -13.19 1.49
CA GLY A 2 -1.83 -12.44 0.32
C GLY A 2 -0.69 -11.60 -0.24
N THR A 3 -0.84 -11.18 -1.50
CA THR A 3 0.10 -10.29 -2.15
C THR A 3 -0.64 -9.09 -2.75
N ALA A 4 0.05 -7.96 -2.78
CA ALA A 4 -0.49 -6.72 -3.34
C ALA A 4 0.66 -5.87 -3.86
N VAL A 5 0.30 -4.90 -4.70
CA VAL A 5 1.22 -3.86 -5.16
C VAL A 5 0.63 -2.52 -4.72
N LEU A 6 1.44 -1.70 -4.09
CA LEU A 6 1.04 -0.37 -3.67
C LEU A 6 1.54 0.64 -4.71
N GLU A 7 0.66 1.47 -5.23
CA GLU A 7 1.02 2.59 -6.10
C GLU A 7 0.92 3.87 -5.32
N VAL A 8 2.02 4.61 -5.25
CA VAL A 8 2.07 5.93 -4.61
C VAL A 8 2.23 6.99 -5.69
N ALA A 9 1.29 7.91 -5.75
CA ALA A 9 1.27 8.97 -6.74
C ALA A 9 1.15 10.34 -6.08
N GLY A 10 1.50 11.38 -6.83
CA GLY A 10 1.44 12.76 -6.37
C GLY A 10 2.79 13.46 -6.46
N PRO A 11 2.87 14.72 -6.02
CA PRO A 11 4.16 15.42 -5.96
C PRO A 11 5.13 14.65 -5.06
N ASP A 12 6.37 14.47 -5.49
CA ASP A 12 7.40 13.74 -4.75
C ASP A 12 7.04 12.28 -4.45
N ALA A 13 6.38 11.59 -5.40
CA ALA A 13 5.95 10.21 -5.23
C ALA A 13 7.07 9.27 -4.74
N ALA A 14 8.28 9.41 -5.26
CA ALA A 14 9.42 8.59 -4.85
C ALA A 14 9.76 8.77 -3.36
N ARG A 15 9.72 10.01 -2.88
CA ARG A 15 9.96 10.33 -1.48
C ARG A 15 8.89 9.75 -0.57
N TRP A 16 7.62 9.93 -0.95
CA TRP A 16 6.51 9.41 -0.17
C TRP A 16 6.50 7.88 -0.15
N ALA A 17 6.84 7.26 -1.27
CA ALA A 17 6.95 5.81 -1.34
C ALA A 17 8.07 5.29 -0.42
N ALA A 18 9.19 5.98 -0.36
CA ALA A 18 10.28 5.62 0.54
C ALA A 18 9.85 5.69 2.01
N GLU A 19 9.08 6.72 2.39
CA GLU A 19 8.53 6.83 3.74
C GLU A 19 7.55 5.70 4.05
N LEU A 20 6.65 5.40 3.13
CA LEU A 20 5.68 4.32 3.30
C LEU A 20 6.39 2.96 3.40
N HIS A 21 7.40 2.73 2.56
CA HIS A 21 8.21 1.53 2.62
C HIS A 21 8.86 1.36 4.01
N ALA A 22 9.44 2.45 4.54
CA ALA A 22 10.06 2.41 5.87
C ALA A 22 9.03 2.11 6.96
N ALA A 23 7.83 2.68 6.87
CA ALA A 23 6.75 2.43 7.83
C ALA A 23 6.32 0.96 7.78
N LEU A 24 6.16 0.41 6.57
CA LEU A 24 5.78 -0.99 6.39
C LEU A 24 6.86 -1.94 6.89
N ALA A 25 8.11 -1.68 6.56
CA ALA A 25 9.23 -2.52 6.99
C ALA A 25 9.40 -2.48 8.51
N GLY A 26 9.21 -1.31 9.12
CA GLY A 26 9.32 -1.15 10.57
C GLY A 26 8.20 -1.81 11.36
N ASN A 27 7.06 -2.05 10.73
CA ASN A 27 5.88 -2.67 11.35
C ASN A 27 5.58 -4.06 10.80
N ALA A 28 6.48 -4.63 9.99
CA ALA A 28 6.27 -5.94 9.40
C ALA A 28 6.24 -7.01 10.49
N GLY A 29 5.18 -7.83 10.45
CA GLY A 29 5.05 -8.98 11.33
C GLY A 29 5.58 -10.24 10.67
N PRO A 30 5.48 -11.40 11.37
CA PRO A 30 5.86 -12.69 10.78
C PRO A 30 5.06 -12.96 9.51
N GLY A 31 5.74 -13.26 8.43
CA GLY A 31 5.12 -13.54 7.15
C GLY A 31 4.90 -12.31 6.27
N ASP A 32 5.15 -11.12 6.77
CA ASP A 32 5.09 -9.90 5.96
C ASP A 32 6.43 -9.65 5.28
N ASP A 33 6.38 -9.20 4.04
CA ASP A 33 7.58 -8.84 3.28
C ASP A 33 7.28 -7.63 2.40
N VAL A 34 8.22 -6.71 2.32
CA VAL A 34 8.07 -5.47 1.58
C VAL A 34 9.22 -5.37 0.58
N SER A 35 8.87 -5.28 -0.70
CA SER A 35 9.86 -5.16 -1.77
C SER A 35 10.42 -3.74 -1.85
N PRO A 36 11.63 -3.56 -2.41
CA PRO A 36 12.18 -2.22 -2.64
C PRO A 36 11.26 -1.36 -3.50
N VAL A 37 11.33 -0.05 -3.28
CA VAL A 37 10.55 0.92 -4.06
C VAL A 37 11.07 0.95 -5.50
N GLU A 38 10.14 0.85 -6.47
CA GLU A 38 10.44 1.05 -7.87
C GLU A 38 9.72 2.31 -8.37
N VAL A 39 10.45 3.21 -9.02
CA VAL A 39 9.90 4.42 -9.59
C VAL A 39 9.55 4.16 -11.05
N GLN A 40 8.28 4.38 -11.41
CA GLN A 40 7.79 4.24 -12.77
C GLN A 40 7.59 5.63 -13.36
N ARG A 41 8.09 5.84 -14.57
CA ARG A 41 7.94 7.12 -15.28
C ARG A 41 7.32 6.90 -16.64
N SER A 42 6.19 7.55 -16.88
CA SER A 42 5.66 7.74 -18.21
C SER A 42 5.85 9.20 -18.60
N ALA A 43 5.46 9.60 -19.80
CA ALA A 43 5.70 10.95 -20.32
C ALA A 43 5.13 12.06 -19.42
N GLU A 44 4.08 11.78 -18.66
CA GLU A 44 3.36 12.81 -17.90
C GLU A 44 3.16 12.45 -16.42
N VAL A 45 3.43 11.21 -16.01
CA VAL A 45 3.13 10.73 -14.67
C VAL A 45 4.33 10.04 -14.06
N VAL A 46 4.66 10.42 -12.84
CA VAL A 46 5.66 9.71 -12.03
C VAL A 46 4.90 9.10 -10.85
N PHE A 47 5.01 7.79 -10.70
CA PHE A 47 4.49 7.11 -9.53
C PHE A 47 5.50 6.05 -9.08
N ALA A 48 5.40 5.64 -7.84
CA ALA A 48 6.28 4.62 -7.28
C ALA A 48 5.46 3.41 -6.86
N VAL A 49 6.03 2.23 -6.98
CA VAL A 49 5.36 0.97 -6.62
C VAL A 49 6.17 0.23 -5.57
N ILE A 50 5.44 -0.42 -4.67
CA ILE A 50 6.00 -1.27 -3.61
C ILE A 50 5.25 -2.59 -3.65
N GLY A 51 5.98 -3.69 -3.79
CA GLY A 51 5.40 -5.03 -3.66
C GLY A 51 5.24 -5.38 -2.18
N LEU A 52 4.14 -6.02 -1.83
CA LEU A 52 3.81 -6.38 -0.46
C LEU A 52 3.31 -7.81 -0.38
N VAL A 53 3.89 -8.58 0.54
CA VAL A 53 3.35 -9.87 0.98
C VAL A 53 2.87 -9.66 2.40
N PHE A 54 1.64 -10.07 2.69
CA PHE A 54 1.04 -9.84 4.00
C PHE A 54 0.35 -11.10 4.54
N GLY A 55 0.41 -11.24 5.87
CA GLY A 55 -0.21 -12.36 6.59
C GLY A 55 -1.15 -11.87 7.68
N GLY A 56 -2.03 -10.93 7.35
CA GLY A 56 -2.98 -10.36 8.31
C GLY A 56 -3.35 -8.94 7.90
N VAL A 57 -3.88 -8.17 8.84
CA VAL A 57 -4.36 -6.80 8.57
C VAL A 57 -3.43 -5.70 9.06
N GLY A 58 -2.29 -6.07 9.64
CA GLY A 58 -1.33 -5.09 10.17
C GLY A 58 -0.82 -4.11 9.11
N ALA A 59 -0.52 -4.62 7.90
CA ALA A 59 -0.08 -3.78 6.80
C ALA A 59 -1.16 -2.78 6.37
N ALA A 60 -2.42 -3.21 6.34
CA ALA A 60 -3.55 -2.32 6.01
C ALA A 60 -3.63 -1.15 6.99
N LYS A 61 -3.51 -1.44 8.27
CA LYS A 61 -3.53 -0.41 9.29
C LYS A 61 -2.37 0.57 9.13
N THR A 62 -1.17 0.06 8.89
CA THR A 62 0.01 0.89 8.67
C THR A 62 -0.17 1.79 7.46
N ILE A 63 -0.66 1.26 6.33
CA ILE A 63 -0.90 2.02 5.11
C ILE A 63 -1.90 3.13 5.36
N TRP A 64 -3.03 2.82 5.98
CA TRP A 64 -4.08 3.80 6.20
C TRP A 64 -3.65 4.89 7.17
N ASP A 65 -3.01 4.55 8.28
CA ASP A 65 -2.53 5.51 9.27
C ASP A 65 -1.48 6.45 8.65
N TRP A 66 -0.55 5.89 7.87
CA TRP A 66 0.46 6.68 7.19
C TRP A 66 -0.19 7.66 6.19
N TRP A 67 -1.09 7.16 5.34
CA TRP A 67 -1.79 8.00 4.38
C TRP A 67 -2.62 9.08 5.07
N ASN A 68 -3.34 8.74 6.11
CA ASN A 68 -4.21 9.67 6.84
C ASN A 68 -3.43 10.84 7.43
N SER A 69 -2.20 10.60 7.86
CA SER A 69 -1.34 11.67 8.40
C SER A 69 -0.78 12.59 7.29
N ARG A 70 -0.88 12.19 6.03
CA ARG A 70 -0.32 12.93 4.87
C ARG A 70 -1.34 13.26 3.80
N ARG A 71 -2.61 13.08 4.07
CA ARG A 71 -3.66 13.28 3.05
C ARG A 71 -3.73 14.71 2.51
N THR A 72 -3.26 15.69 3.27
CA THR A 72 -3.24 17.10 2.85
C THR A 72 -2.04 17.43 1.97
N ASP A 73 -1.10 16.53 1.83
CA ASP A 73 0.11 16.71 1.02
C ASP A 73 -0.08 16.30 -0.44
N GLY A 74 -1.28 15.92 -0.83
CA GLY A 74 -1.59 15.51 -2.20
C GLY A 74 -1.12 14.11 -2.56
N VAL A 75 -0.80 13.28 -1.57
CA VAL A 75 -0.36 11.90 -1.78
C VAL A 75 -1.57 11.02 -2.03
N ALA A 76 -1.49 10.21 -3.09
CA ALA A 76 -2.50 9.19 -3.40
C ALA A 76 -1.88 7.80 -3.29
N VAL A 77 -2.57 6.90 -2.64
CA VAL A 77 -2.14 5.50 -2.51
C VAL A 77 -3.24 4.59 -3.03
N THR A 78 -2.87 3.68 -3.92
CA THR A 78 -3.77 2.67 -4.47
C THR A 78 -3.18 1.29 -4.16
N VAL A 79 -4.02 0.38 -3.69
CA VAL A 79 -3.63 -1.01 -3.41
C VAL A 79 -4.21 -1.89 -4.51
N LEU A 80 -3.33 -2.60 -5.21
CA LEU A 80 -3.71 -3.55 -6.27
C LEU A 80 -3.44 -4.96 -5.76
N PHE A 81 -4.50 -5.69 -5.47
CA PHE A 81 -4.38 -7.05 -4.96
C PHE A 81 -4.16 -8.05 -6.10
N SER A 82 -3.56 -9.18 -5.77
CA SER A 82 -3.23 -10.23 -6.73
C SER A 82 -4.46 -10.84 -7.43
N ASP A 83 -5.65 -10.70 -6.86
CA ASP A 83 -6.91 -11.16 -7.45
C ASP A 83 -7.50 -10.15 -8.45
N GLY A 84 -6.85 -9.02 -8.68
CA GLY A 84 -7.32 -7.96 -9.56
C GLY A 84 -8.12 -6.86 -8.86
N THR A 85 -8.43 -7.01 -7.59
CA THR A 85 -9.13 -5.97 -6.82
C THR A 85 -8.26 -4.75 -6.65
N ARG A 86 -8.84 -3.57 -6.88
CA ARG A 86 -8.16 -2.28 -6.75
C ARG A 86 -8.87 -1.45 -5.68
N VAL A 87 -8.11 -0.94 -4.73
CA VAL A 87 -8.64 -0.11 -3.64
C VAL A 87 -7.85 1.19 -3.55
N GLU A 88 -8.54 2.31 -3.68
CA GLU A 88 -7.95 3.63 -3.43
C GLU A 88 -8.13 3.98 -1.96
N VAL A 89 -7.03 4.19 -1.27
CA VAL A 89 -7.03 4.40 0.18
C VAL A 89 -7.85 5.63 0.57
N SER A 90 -7.89 6.66 -0.30
CA SER A 90 -8.66 7.88 -0.07
C SER A 90 -10.18 7.67 -0.10
N ASN A 91 -10.65 6.56 -0.69
CA ASN A 91 -12.07 6.28 -0.87
C ASN A 91 -12.64 5.28 0.14
N VAL A 92 -11.83 4.83 1.09
CA VAL A 92 -12.23 3.84 2.09
C VAL A 92 -11.84 4.31 3.49
N SER A 93 -12.49 3.74 4.49
CA SER A 93 -12.07 3.92 5.88
C SER A 93 -10.95 2.93 6.21
N GLY A 94 -10.27 3.15 7.34
CA GLY A 94 -9.27 2.21 7.82
C GLY A 94 -9.83 0.81 8.02
N GLY A 95 -11.04 0.70 8.56
CA GLY A 95 -11.71 -0.59 8.73
C GLY A 95 -12.05 -1.27 7.43
N GLU A 96 -12.48 -0.52 6.41
CA GLU A 96 -12.77 -1.05 5.09
C GLU A 96 -11.51 -1.58 4.41
N LEU A 97 -10.39 -0.90 4.58
CA LEU A 97 -9.13 -1.35 4.03
C LEU A 97 -8.67 -2.66 4.70
N GLU A 98 -8.80 -2.76 6.02
CA GLU A 98 -8.51 -3.99 6.75
C GLU A 98 -9.37 -5.16 6.27
N ILE A 99 -10.66 -4.91 6.02
CA ILE A 99 -11.58 -5.93 5.49
C ILE A 99 -11.13 -6.40 4.10
N ALA A 100 -10.72 -5.47 3.23
CA ALA A 100 -10.22 -5.82 1.91
C ALA A 100 -9.00 -6.73 1.98
N PHE A 101 -8.04 -6.43 2.85
CA PHE A 101 -6.86 -7.25 3.07
C PHE A 101 -7.24 -8.64 3.59
N GLN A 102 -8.16 -8.69 4.55
CA GLN A 102 -8.61 -9.93 5.15
C GLN A 102 -9.31 -10.84 4.13
N GLN A 103 -10.13 -10.27 3.25
CA GLN A 103 -10.82 -11.02 2.20
C GLN A 103 -9.83 -11.63 1.21
N VAL A 104 -8.82 -10.90 0.80
CA VAL A 104 -7.80 -11.40 -0.12
C VAL A 104 -6.98 -12.51 0.53
N GLU A 105 -6.59 -12.35 1.77
CA GLU A 105 -5.88 -13.39 2.51
C GLU A 105 -6.70 -14.67 2.62
N SER A 106 -7.99 -14.56 2.91
CA SER A 106 -8.90 -15.71 3.04
C SER A 106 -9.06 -16.50 1.75
N ARG A 107 -8.93 -15.85 0.60
CA ARG A 107 -9.04 -16.51 -0.70
C ARG A 107 -7.83 -17.33 -1.09
N HIS A 108 -6.74 -17.21 -0.36
CA HIS A 108 -5.47 -17.89 -0.65
C HIS A 108 -5.26 -19.15 0.22
N HIS A 109 -6.32 -19.65 0.83
CA HIS A 109 -6.27 -20.90 1.58
C HIS A 109 -6.47 -22.12 0.69
#